data_a7059965072f2b5784a404ca6c6dfd78
#
_entry.id   a7059965072f2b5784a404ca6c6dfd78
#
_cell.length_a   1.000
_cell.length_b   1.000
_cell.length_c   1.000
_cell.angle_alpha   90.00
_cell.angle_beta   90.00
_cell.angle_gamma   90.00
#
_symmetry.space_group_name_H-M   'P 1'
#
loop_
_entity.id
_entity.type
_entity.pdbx_description
1 polymer ?
#
loop_
_entity_poly.entity_id
_entity_poly.type
_entity_poly.pdbx_seq_one_letter_code
_entity_poly.pdbx_strand_id
1 'polypeptide(L)'
;MLSREDFYMIKQMRQQGAYIVDIATQIGCSERTVRRYLKYPEPPARKTRHKMVKLKPFMDYIDMRLAENVWNSEVIFAEIKAMGYTGGRSMLRYYIQPKRKMRPSKRTVRFETQPGYQLQHDWGEVEVEVAGQRCKVNFAVNTLGFSRRFHVFAAPKQDAEHTYESLVRAFRYFGGCVKTVLVDNQKAAVLKNNNGKVVFNSGFLLLADHYNFLPRACRPRRARTKGKVERMVKYLKENFFVRYRRFDSFTHVNQQLEQWIADEADKRELRQFKETPEQRFALEQEHLRPLPDTDFDTSYFDIRHVSWDSYIEVGGNRYSVPEALCGQPVSIRISLDDELRIYSNEKLVASHRLCSASSGWQTVPEHHAPLWQQVSQVEHRPLSAYEELL
;
A
#
# COMPACT_ATOMS: atom_id res chain seq x y z
N MET A 1 8.33 22.25 -45.52
CA MET A 1 9.75 22.31 -45.90
C MET A 1 9.96 21.24 -46.95
N LEU A 2 10.59 21.56 -48.08
CA LEU A 2 10.87 20.60 -49.12
C LEU A 2 11.83 19.51 -48.62
N SER A 3 11.78 18.32 -49.23
CA SER A 3 12.69 17.21 -48.95
C SER A 3 14.13 17.52 -49.41
N ARG A 4 15.11 16.69 -49.04
CA ARG A 4 16.46 16.78 -49.60
C ARG A 4 16.47 16.49 -51.10
N GLU A 5 15.64 15.56 -51.54
CA GLU A 5 15.48 15.20 -52.94
C GLU A 5 14.94 16.37 -53.75
N ASP A 6 13.89 17.03 -53.26
CA ASP A 6 13.33 18.23 -53.91
C ASP A 6 14.38 19.35 -54.03
N PHE A 7 15.27 19.52 -53.04
CA PHE A 7 16.32 20.52 -53.12
C PHE A 7 17.30 20.25 -54.25
N TYR A 8 17.76 19.01 -54.38
CA TYR A 8 18.67 18.65 -55.48
C TYR A 8 17.97 18.69 -56.81
N MET A 9 16.71 18.30 -56.93
CA MET A 9 15.90 18.39 -58.11
C MET A 9 15.75 19.85 -58.58
N ILE A 10 15.46 20.80 -57.67
CA ILE A 10 15.40 22.23 -58.00
C ILE A 10 16.70 22.73 -58.61
N LYS A 11 17.86 22.33 -58.05
CA LYS A 11 19.15 22.73 -58.58
C LYS A 11 19.47 22.13 -59.91
N GLN A 12 19.20 20.85 -60.09
CA GLN A 12 19.44 20.14 -61.36
C GLN A 12 18.55 20.69 -62.51
N MET A 13 17.26 20.89 -62.24
CA MET A 13 16.36 21.48 -63.24
C MET A 13 16.77 22.90 -63.65
N ARG A 14 17.27 23.71 -62.69
CA ARG A 14 17.76 25.06 -62.99
C ARG A 14 19.04 25.01 -63.76
N GLN A 15 19.97 24.07 -63.51
CA GLN A 15 21.18 23.86 -64.33
C GLN A 15 20.88 23.43 -65.75
N GLN A 16 19.77 22.68 -65.92
CA GLN A 16 19.27 22.26 -67.25
C GLN A 16 18.51 23.39 -68.00
N GLY A 17 18.43 24.60 -67.42
CA GLY A 17 17.81 25.76 -68.06
C GLY A 17 16.30 25.95 -67.87
N ALA A 18 15.64 25.12 -66.99
CA ALA A 18 14.22 25.23 -66.73
C ALA A 18 13.85 26.57 -66.07
N TYR A 19 12.70 27.13 -66.46
CA TYR A 19 12.19 28.35 -65.82
C TYR A 19 11.71 28.10 -64.38
N ILE A 20 11.82 29.14 -63.55
CA ILE A 20 11.44 29.04 -62.11
C ILE A 20 9.97 28.66 -61.94
N VAL A 21 9.10 29.12 -62.81
CA VAL A 21 7.65 28.79 -62.83
C VAL A 21 7.43 27.29 -63.03
N ASP A 22 8.15 26.70 -64.01
CA ASP A 22 8.01 25.28 -64.35
C ASP A 22 8.54 24.40 -63.21
N ILE A 23 9.69 24.77 -62.60
CA ILE A 23 10.25 24.10 -61.42
C ILE A 23 9.27 24.17 -60.23
N ALA A 24 8.64 25.33 -60.01
CA ALA A 24 7.67 25.51 -58.93
C ALA A 24 6.45 24.62 -59.11
N THR A 25 5.93 24.52 -60.32
CA THR A 25 4.79 23.67 -60.72
C THR A 25 5.13 22.19 -60.54
N GLN A 26 6.29 21.75 -61.00
CA GLN A 26 6.71 20.35 -60.96
C GLN A 26 7.01 19.85 -59.53
N ILE A 27 7.59 20.71 -58.68
CA ILE A 27 7.88 20.40 -57.27
C ILE A 27 6.66 20.60 -56.35
N GLY A 28 5.58 21.27 -56.86
CA GLY A 28 4.40 21.58 -56.06
C GLY A 28 4.65 22.65 -54.97
N CYS A 29 5.45 23.68 -55.30
CA CYS A 29 5.79 24.75 -54.33
C CYS A 29 5.69 26.14 -55.00
N SER A 30 5.74 27.23 -54.22
CA SER A 30 5.74 28.57 -54.76
C SER A 30 7.08 28.96 -55.41
N GLU A 31 7.08 29.82 -56.45
CA GLU A 31 8.28 30.37 -57.06
C GLU A 31 9.21 31.02 -56.02
N ARG A 32 8.65 31.71 -55.03
CA ARG A 32 9.40 32.31 -53.93
C ARG A 32 10.19 31.27 -53.17
N THR A 33 9.64 30.07 -53.04
CA THR A 33 10.32 28.93 -52.38
C THR A 33 11.48 28.45 -53.27
N VAL A 34 11.27 28.29 -54.59
CA VAL A 34 12.33 27.89 -55.52
C VAL A 34 13.49 28.89 -55.49
N ARG A 35 13.20 30.21 -55.62
CA ARG A 35 14.23 31.29 -55.57
C ARG A 35 15.01 31.29 -54.26
N ARG A 36 14.34 31.02 -53.14
CA ARG A 36 14.96 30.90 -51.81
C ARG A 36 15.89 29.69 -51.72
N TYR A 37 15.46 28.52 -52.22
CA TYR A 37 16.24 27.30 -52.17
C TYR A 37 17.45 27.33 -53.10
N LEU A 38 17.34 28.00 -54.24
CA LEU A 38 18.49 28.19 -55.14
C LEU A 38 19.64 29.03 -54.52
N LYS A 39 19.33 29.89 -53.53
CA LYS A 39 20.31 30.68 -52.81
C LYS A 39 21.15 29.86 -51.80
N TYR A 40 20.70 28.69 -51.40
CA TYR A 40 21.42 27.88 -50.46
C TYR A 40 22.47 27.01 -51.17
N PRO A 41 23.73 26.93 -50.67
CA PRO A 41 24.73 26.02 -51.20
C PRO A 41 24.37 24.57 -50.95
N GLU A 42 23.81 24.27 -49.77
CA GLU A 42 23.39 22.96 -49.31
C GLU A 42 21.91 22.97 -48.80
N PRO A 43 21.24 21.81 -48.69
CA PRO A 43 19.91 21.75 -48.14
C PRO A 43 19.85 22.40 -46.77
N PRO A 44 18.97 23.40 -46.52
CA PRO A 44 18.92 24.09 -45.24
C PRO A 44 18.57 23.10 -44.12
N ALA A 45 19.44 23.04 -43.10
CA ALA A 45 19.17 22.22 -41.93
C ALA A 45 17.84 22.65 -41.26
N ARG A 46 17.02 21.68 -40.90
CA ARG A 46 15.82 21.96 -40.11
C ARG A 46 16.26 22.68 -38.85
N LYS A 47 15.87 23.93 -38.64
CA LYS A 47 16.04 24.60 -37.35
C LYS A 47 15.21 23.81 -36.32
N THR A 48 15.83 22.88 -35.66
CA THR A 48 15.26 22.23 -34.48
C THR A 48 15.05 23.34 -33.44
N ARG A 49 13.82 23.77 -33.21
CA ARG A 49 13.49 24.53 -32.03
C ARG A 49 14.04 23.74 -30.84
N HIS A 50 14.85 24.37 -29.97
CA HIS A 50 15.29 23.78 -28.72
C HIS A 50 14.03 23.44 -27.92
N LYS A 51 13.51 22.22 -28.08
CA LYS A 51 12.24 21.77 -27.51
C LYS A 51 12.30 21.67 -25.98
N MET A 52 13.50 21.73 -25.37
CA MET A 52 13.71 21.46 -23.94
C MET A 52 14.01 22.71 -23.10
N VAL A 53 13.86 23.93 -23.61
CA VAL A 53 14.18 25.15 -22.87
C VAL A 53 13.49 25.23 -21.51
N LYS A 54 12.19 24.90 -21.47
CA LYS A 54 11.42 24.90 -20.22
C LYS A 54 11.81 23.80 -19.23
N LEU A 55 12.39 22.69 -19.72
CA LEU A 55 12.81 21.57 -18.89
C LEU A 55 14.23 21.75 -18.33
N LYS A 56 15.05 22.56 -19.01
CA LYS A 56 16.47 22.73 -18.68
C LYS A 56 16.74 23.03 -17.20
N PRO A 57 16.02 23.94 -16.53
CA PRO A 57 16.24 24.24 -15.10
C PRO A 57 15.98 23.07 -14.16
N PHE A 58 15.24 22.06 -14.61
CA PHE A 58 14.83 20.90 -13.79
C PHE A 58 15.59 19.62 -14.13
N MET A 59 16.52 19.66 -15.11
CA MET A 59 17.23 18.46 -15.58
C MET A 59 18.08 17.83 -14.48
N ASP A 60 18.80 18.62 -13.70
CA ASP A 60 19.63 18.13 -12.60
C ASP A 60 18.78 17.43 -11.51
N TYR A 61 17.63 18.02 -11.16
CA TYR A 61 16.68 17.40 -10.26
C TYR A 61 16.13 16.10 -10.82
N ILE A 62 15.75 16.07 -12.10
CA ILE A 62 15.27 14.85 -12.77
C ILE A 62 16.34 13.76 -12.72
N ASP A 63 17.59 14.11 -13.01
CA ASP A 63 18.71 13.16 -13.02
C ASP A 63 19.04 12.65 -11.61
N MET A 64 18.95 13.48 -10.60
CA MET A 64 19.02 13.07 -9.19
C MET A 64 17.94 12.04 -8.86
N ARG A 65 16.68 12.30 -9.24
CA ARG A 65 15.57 11.36 -9.00
C ARG A 65 15.75 10.04 -9.75
N LEU A 66 16.26 10.08 -10.98
CA LEU A 66 16.60 8.87 -11.76
C LEU A 66 17.74 8.07 -11.10
N ALA A 67 18.74 8.73 -10.52
CA ALA A 67 19.81 8.10 -9.74
C ALA A 67 19.28 7.43 -8.46
N GLU A 68 18.28 8.02 -7.81
CA GLU A 68 17.53 7.43 -6.69
C GLU A 68 16.57 6.29 -7.12
N ASN A 69 16.68 5.83 -8.37
CA ASN A 69 15.87 4.79 -8.98
C ASN A 69 14.37 5.12 -9.12
N VAL A 70 14.01 6.40 -9.11
CA VAL A 70 12.65 6.91 -9.37
C VAL A 70 12.45 7.06 -10.87
N TRP A 71 11.87 6.06 -11.53
CA TRP A 71 11.65 6.05 -12.99
C TRP A 71 10.22 6.38 -13.40
N ASN A 72 9.35 6.71 -12.45
CA ASN A 72 7.97 7.06 -12.74
C ASN A 72 7.87 8.52 -13.21
N SER A 73 7.62 8.71 -14.51
CA SER A 73 7.52 10.04 -15.10
C SER A 73 6.34 10.88 -14.56
N GLU A 74 5.30 10.26 -14.02
CA GLU A 74 4.17 11.01 -13.45
C GLU A 74 4.54 11.59 -12.08
N VAL A 75 5.30 10.83 -11.28
CA VAL A 75 5.82 11.31 -9.98
C VAL A 75 6.77 12.48 -10.21
N ILE A 76 7.77 12.29 -11.07
CA ILE A 76 8.75 13.36 -11.38
C ILE A 76 8.03 14.58 -11.98
N PHE A 77 7.00 14.38 -12.81
CA PHE A 77 6.20 15.47 -13.37
C PHE A 77 5.46 16.26 -12.30
N ALA A 78 4.84 15.58 -11.34
CA ALA A 78 4.16 16.25 -10.22
C ALA A 78 5.15 17.05 -9.35
N GLU A 79 6.32 16.47 -9.07
CA GLU A 79 7.38 17.13 -8.29
C GLU A 79 7.89 18.40 -8.99
N ILE A 80 8.30 18.32 -10.27
CA ILE A 80 8.81 19.49 -10.99
C ILE A 80 7.70 20.53 -11.27
N LYS A 81 6.44 20.10 -11.37
CA LYS A 81 5.31 21.02 -11.50
C LYS A 81 5.12 21.84 -10.22
N ALA A 82 5.25 21.22 -9.06
CA ALA A 82 5.25 21.93 -7.78
C ALA A 82 6.42 22.91 -7.65
N MET A 83 7.57 22.61 -8.31
CA MET A 83 8.74 23.50 -8.40
C MET A 83 8.60 24.59 -9.47
N GLY A 84 7.43 24.70 -10.14
CA GLY A 84 7.16 25.76 -11.14
C GLY A 84 7.33 25.35 -12.61
N TYR A 85 7.46 24.06 -12.95
CA TYR A 85 7.54 23.63 -14.34
C TYR A 85 6.22 23.83 -15.08
N THR A 86 6.25 24.62 -16.17
CA THR A 86 5.05 24.96 -16.99
C THR A 86 4.98 24.17 -18.31
N GLY A 87 5.88 23.22 -18.53
CA GLY A 87 5.94 22.41 -19.73
C GLY A 87 5.05 21.17 -19.67
N GLY A 88 4.95 20.46 -20.80
CA GLY A 88 4.11 19.26 -20.93
C GLY A 88 4.83 17.97 -20.49
N ARG A 89 4.03 16.96 -20.10
CA ARG A 89 4.49 15.60 -19.73
C ARG A 89 5.31 14.92 -20.84
N SER A 90 4.97 15.18 -22.11
CA SER A 90 5.65 14.56 -23.24
C SER A 90 7.13 14.94 -23.33
N MET A 91 7.50 16.16 -22.92
CA MET A 91 8.89 16.62 -22.90
C MET A 91 9.69 15.90 -21.84
N LEU A 92 9.14 15.74 -20.64
CA LEU A 92 9.75 14.96 -19.57
C LEU A 92 9.95 13.50 -20.00
N ARG A 93 8.93 12.86 -20.57
CA ARG A 93 9.03 11.48 -21.07
C ARG A 93 10.10 11.34 -22.17
N TYR A 94 10.19 12.30 -23.07
CA TYR A 94 11.21 12.31 -24.11
C TYR A 94 12.62 12.42 -23.53
N TYR A 95 12.80 13.18 -22.44
CA TYR A 95 14.08 13.29 -21.73
C TYR A 95 14.48 12.02 -20.99
N ILE A 96 13.51 11.35 -20.33
CA ILE A 96 13.74 10.15 -19.53
C ILE A 96 13.91 8.88 -20.39
N GLN A 97 13.22 8.81 -21.52
CA GLN A 97 13.12 7.59 -22.35
C GLN A 97 14.49 7.01 -22.78
N PRO A 98 15.45 7.79 -23.28
CA PRO A 98 16.75 7.25 -23.70
C PRO A 98 17.58 6.72 -22.52
N LYS A 99 17.33 7.21 -21.30
CA LYS A 99 18.04 6.83 -20.08
C LYS A 99 17.51 5.53 -19.47
N ARG A 100 16.33 5.03 -19.91
CA ARG A 100 15.73 3.79 -19.42
C ARG A 100 16.43 2.57 -19.99
N LYS A 101 16.79 1.63 -19.09
CA LYS A 101 17.25 0.29 -19.51
C LYS A 101 16.12 -0.47 -20.20
N MET A 102 16.41 -1.10 -21.33
CA MET A 102 15.45 -1.98 -22.00
C MET A 102 15.08 -3.16 -21.11
N ARG A 103 13.79 -3.42 -20.97
CA ARG A 103 13.28 -4.59 -20.24
C ARG A 103 12.62 -5.54 -21.23
N PRO A 104 12.90 -6.85 -21.17
CA PRO A 104 12.22 -7.82 -22.02
C PRO A 104 10.73 -7.86 -21.73
N SER A 105 9.90 -7.90 -22.77
CA SER A 105 8.47 -8.02 -22.61
C SER A 105 8.10 -9.43 -22.13
N LYS A 106 7.37 -9.54 -21.01
CA LYS A 106 6.84 -10.81 -20.51
C LYS A 106 5.43 -11.05 -21.07
N ARG A 107 5.20 -12.20 -21.70
CA ARG A 107 3.85 -12.61 -22.11
C ARG A 107 2.98 -12.82 -20.90
N THR A 108 1.83 -12.16 -20.82
CA THR A 108 0.89 -12.25 -19.69
C THR A 108 -0.49 -12.66 -20.20
N VAL A 109 -1.07 -13.69 -19.62
CA VAL A 109 -2.48 -14.04 -19.86
C VAL A 109 -3.33 -13.20 -18.89
N ARG A 110 -4.22 -12.39 -19.42
CA ARG A 110 -5.16 -11.59 -18.62
C ARG A 110 -6.45 -12.36 -18.45
N PHE A 111 -7.00 -12.37 -17.26
CA PHE A 111 -8.34 -12.86 -16.98
C PHE A 111 -9.12 -11.82 -16.21
N GLU A 112 -10.40 -11.71 -16.53
CA GLU A 112 -11.33 -10.82 -15.86
C GLU A 112 -12.22 -11.64 -14.93
N THR A 113 -12.70 -10.99 -13.86
CA THR A 113 -13.62 -11.57 -12.89
C THR A 113 -14.93 -10.80 -12.95
N GLN A 114 -16.03 -11.47 -12.63
CA GLN A 114 -17.32 -10.82 -12.48
C GLN A 114 -17.32 -9.88 -11.26
N PRO A 115 -18.23 -8.89 -11.19
CA PRO A 115 -18.41 -8.03 -10.04
C PRO A 115 -18.66 -8.84 -8.77
N GLY A 116 -18.13 -8.42 -7.63
CA GLY A 116 -18.27 -9.07 -6.33
C GLY A 116 -17.69 -10.48 -6.21
N TYR A 117 -17.04 -10.99 -7.27
CA TYR A 117 -16.58 -12.37 -7.27
C TYR A 117 -15.28 -12.59 -6.49
N GLN A 118 -14.26 -11.75 -6.67
CA GLN A 118 -12.92 -12.03 -6.13
C GLN A 118 -12.21 -10.79 -5.59
N LEU A 119 -11.65 -10.94 -4.41
CA LEU A 119 -10.62 -10.06 -3.85
C LEU A 119 -9.27 -10.79 -3.90
N GLN A 120 -8.20 -10.08 -4.22
CA GLN A 120 -6.82 -10.58 -4.18
C GLN A 120 -6.06 -9.84 -3.08
N HIS A 121 -5.49 -10.60 -2.16
CA HIS A 121 -4.67 -10.10 -1.06
C HIS A 121 -3.18 -10.34 -1.30
N ASP A 122 -2.34 -9.36 -1.01
CA ASP A 122 -0.87 -9.46 -1.05
C ASP A 122 -0.21 -8.52 -0.07
N TRP A 123 0.98 -8.90 0.39
CA TRP A 123 1.85 -8.06 1.20
C TRP A 123 2.97 -7.46 0.35
N GLY A 124 3.25 -6.20 0.60
CA GLY A 124 4.45 -5.52 0.16
C GLY A 124 5.23 -5.00 1.35
N GLU A 125 6.49 -4.64 1.13
CA GLU A 125 7.35 -4.04 2.14
C GLU A 125 8.09 -2.84 1.55
N VAL A 126 8.35 -1.84 2.37
CA VAL A 126 9.08 -0.63 1.98
C VAL A 126 9.85 -0.09 3.19
N GLU A 127 10.99 0.53 2.95
CA GLU A 127 11.72 1.28 3.97
C GLU A 127 11.34 2.75 3.91
N VAL A 128 10.84 3.27 5.01
CA VAL A 128 10.47 4.68 5.21
C VAL A 128 10.83 5.12 6.63
N GLU A 129 10.68 6.40 6.90
CA GLU A 129 10.88 6.98 8.23
C GLU A 129 9.52 7.08 8.93
N VAL A 130 9.41 6.47 10.12
CA VAL A 130 8.23 6.56 11.00
C VAL A 130 8.70 7.02 12.37
N ALA A 131 8.07 8.04 12.94
CA ALA A 131 8.46 8.65 14.21
C ALA A 131 9.96 9.02 14.28
N GLY A 132 10.52 9.54 13.18
CA GLY A 132 11.93 9.91 13.08
C GLY A 132 12.92 8.75 12.94
N GLN A 133 12.45 7.52 12.88
CA GLN A 133 13.29 6.32 12.73
C GLN A 133 13.05 5.65 11.38
N ARG A 134 14.14 5.27 10.71
CA ARG A 134 14.04 4.47 9.50
C ARG A 134 13.67 3.04 9.84
N CYS A 135 12.51 2.62 9.38
CA CYS A 135 11.99 1.29 9.65
C CYS A 135 11.38 0.66 8.39
N LYS A 136 11.22 -0.65 8.47
CA LYS A 136 10.53 -1.44 7.46
C LYS A 136 9.04 -1.43 7.75
N VAL A 137 8.25 -0.83 6.86
CA VAL A 137 6.79 -0.86 6.90
C VAL A 137 6.29 -1.96 5.98
N ASN A 138 5.49 -2.87 6.54
CA ASN A 138 4.75 -3.86 5.78
C ASN A 138 3.39 -3.25 5.40
N PHE A 139 2.92 -3.51 4.20
CA PHE A 139 1.61 -3.02 3.77
C PHE A 139 0.85 -4.12 3.02
N ALA A 140 -0.33 -4.43 3.50
CA ALA A 140 -1.26 -5.35 2.87
C ALA A 140 -2.08 -4.61 1.80
N VAL A 141 -2.23 -5.21 0.64
CA VAL A 141 -3.03 -4.68 -0.47
C VAL A 141 -4.16 -5.64 -0.77
N ASN A 142 -5.38 -5.14 -0.68
CA ASN A 142 -6.60 -5.88 -0.96
C ASN A 142 -7.26 -5.31 -2.21
N THR A 143 -7.17 -6.01 -3.34
CA THR A 143 -7.63 -5.52 -4.64
C THR A 143 -8.86 -6.28 -5.13
N LEU A 144 -9.94 -5.58 -5.43
CA LEU A 144 -11.12 -6.14 -6.08
C LEU A 144 -10.80 -6.56 -7.52
N GLY A 145 -11.30 -7.73 -7.88
CA GLY A 145 -10.96 -8.36 -9.15
C GLY A 145 -11.61 -7.71 -10.38
N PHE A 146 -12.76 -7.06 -10.22
CA PHE A 146 -13.51 -6.42 -11.30
C PHE A 146 -13.19 -4.92 -11.41
N SER A 147 -13.44 -4.13 -10.37
CA SER A 147 -13.26 -2.67 -10.41
C SER A 147 -11.80 -2.25 -10.40
N ARG A 148 -10.89 -3.05 -9.88
CA ARG A 148 -9.49 -2.69 -9.59
C ARG A 148 -9.37 -1.66 -8.47
N ARG A 149 -10.47 -1.38 -7.76
CA ARG A 149 -10.43 -0.63 -6.51
C ARG A 149 -9.69 -1.45 -5.47
N PHE A 150 -8.92 -0.79 -4.63
CA PHE A 150 -8.11 -1.49 -3.64
C PHE A 150 -8.07 -0.72 -2.32
N HIS A 151 -7.87 -1.46 -1.26
CA HIS A 151 -7.61 -0.94 0.08
C HIS A 151 -6.19 -1.32 0.49
N VAL A 152 -5.55 -0.50 1.29
CA VAL A 152 -4.19 -0.73 1.80
C VAL A 152 -4.19 -0.56 3.32
N PHE A 153 -3.52 -1.49 3.99
CA PHE A 153 -3.30 -1.43 5.43
C PHE A 153 -1.80 -1.55 5.72
N ALA A 154 -1.21 -0.50 6.26
CA ALA A 154 0.18 -0.48 6.69
C ALA A 154 0.31 -0.95 8.15
N ALA A 155 1.25 -1.86 8.39
CA ALA A 155 1.43 -2.51 9.68
C ALA A 155 2.91 -2.76 10.00
N PRO A 156 3.30 -2.87 11.28
CA PRO A 156 4.66 -3.20 11.68
C PRO A 156 5.04 -4.65 11.35
N LYS A 157 4.06 -5.56 11.30
CA LYS A 157 4.25 -7.00 11.07
C LYS A 157 3.32 -7.50 9.95
N GLN A 158 3.65 -8.67 9.39
CA GLN A 158 2.82 -9.38 8.41
C GLN A 158 2.48 -10.79 8.92
N ASP A 159 2.04 -10.88 10.17
CA ASP A 159 1.56 -12.10 10.80
C ASP A 159 0.08 -12.40 10.49
N ALA A 160 -0.51 -13.39 11.16
CA ALA A 160 -1.87 -13.81 10.89
C ALA A 160 -2.88 -12.74 11.30
N GLU A 161 -2.72 -12.14 12.47
CA GLU A 161 -3.60 -11.14 13.06
C GLU A 161 -3.65 -9.87 12.18
N HIS A 162 -2.49 -9.35 11.75
CA HIS A 162 -2.44 -8.21 10.83
C HIS A 162 -3.00 -8.56 9.44
N THR A 163 -2.84 -9.82 8.99
CA THR A 163 -3.44 -10.28 7.71
C THR A 163 -4.97 -10.28 7.82
N TYR A 164 -5.53 -10.78 8.92
CA TYR A 164 -6.97 -10.80 9.17
C TYR A 164 -7.50 -9.37 9.30
N GLU A 165 -6.85 -8.53 10.08
CA GLU A 165 -7.22 -7.12 10.25
C GLU A 165 -7.24 -6.38 8.90
N SER A 166 -6.26 -6.63 8.04
CA SER A 166 -6.23 -5.99 6.72
C SER A 166 -7.44 -6.35 5.86
N LEU A 167 -7.94 -7.59 5.98
CA LEU A 167 -9.14 -8.05 5.27
C LEU A 167 -10.42 -7.48 5.89
N VAL A 168 -10.52 -7.44 7.22
CA VAL A 168 -11.63 -6.80 7.94
C VAL A 168 -11.77 -5.34 7.54
N ARG A 169 -10.68 -4.58 7.58
CA ARG A 169 -10.65 -3.18 7.14
C ARG A 169 -11.01 -3.02 5.67
N ALA A 170 -10.54 -3.92 4.80
CA ALA A 170 -10.87 -3.89 3.39
C ALA A 170 -12.37 -4.13 3.15
N PHE A 171 -12.99 -5.09 3.83
CA PHE A 171 -14.42 -5.34 3.72
C PHE A 171 -15.25 -4.16 4.21
N ARG A 172 -14.86 -3.52 5.32
CA ARG A 172 -15.48 -2.27 5.78
C ARG A 172 -15.34 -1.15 4.75
N TYR A 173 -14.14 -0.95 4.21
CA TYR A 173 -13.85 0.07 3.20
C TYR A 173 -14.70 -0.12 1.92
N PHE A 174 -14.90 -1.37 1.50
CA PHE A 174 -15.76 -1.68 0.34
C PHE A 174 -17.25 -1.72 0.68
N GLY A 175 -17.63 -1.71 1.95
CA GLY A 175 -19.01 -1.81 2.39
C GLY A 175 -19.64 -3.17 2.12
N GLY A 176 -18.85 -4.24 2.00
CA GLY A 176 -19.35 -5.58 1.74
C GLY A 176 -18.27 -6.61 1.45
N CYS A 177 -18.69 -7.88 1.34
CA CYS A 177 -17.82 -9.03 1.15
C CYS A 177 -17.90 -9.61 -0.26
N VAL A 178 -16.78 -10.11 -0.75
CA VAL A 178 -16.69 -10.82 -2.04
C VAL A 178 -16.99 -12.32 -1.88
N LYS A 179 -17.27 -13.01 -3.00
CA LYS A 179 -17.47 -14.46 -2.99
C LYS A 179 -16.20 -15.24 -2.66
N THR A 180 -15.02 -14.80 -3.14
CA THR A 180 -13.74 -15.51 -2.96
C THR A 180 -12.63 -14.57 -2.59
N VAL A 181 -11.76 -14.98 -1.67
CA VAL A 181 -10.51 -14.27 -1.34
C VAL A 181 -9.33 -15.10 -1.79
N LEU A 182 -8.51 -14.55 -2.68
CA LEU A 182 -7.29 -15.18 -3.18
C LEU A 182 -6.08 -14.68 -2.39
N VAL A 183 -5.41 -15.59 -1.70
CA VAL A 183 -4.22 -15.31 -0.88
C VAL A 183 -2.99 -16.02 -1.42
N ASP A 184 -1.81 -15.55 -1.02
CA ASP A 184 -0.57 -16.27 -1.27
C ASP A 184 -0.38 -17.43 -0.29
N ASN A 185 0.64 -18.27 -0.54
CA ASN A 185 1.00 -19.40 0.33
C ASN A 185 1.78 -18.95 1.57
N GLN A 186 1.37 -17.86 2.22
CA GLN A 186 1.92 -17.39 3.49
C GLN A 186 1.30 -18.17 4.65
N LYS A 187 2.10 -18.48 5.68
CA LYS A 187 1.65 -19.26 6.86
C LYS A 187 0.46 -18.63 7.60
N ALA A 188 0.30 -17.32 7.51
CA ALA A 188 -0.87 -16.60 8.02
C ALA A 188 -2.20 -17.15 7.49
N ALA A 189 -2.24 -17.55 6.22
CA ALA A 189 -3.44 -18.05 5.57
C ALA A 189 -3.34 -19.52 5.14
N VAL A 190 -2.16 -19.99 4.69
CA VAL A 190 -1.96 -21.32 4.11
C VAL A 190 -0.84 -22.05 4.81
N LEU A 191 -1.14 -23.13 5.51
CA LEU A 191 -0.15 -23.98 6.21
C LEU A 191 0.59 -24.89 5.25
N LYS A 192 -0.12 -25.52 4.30
CA LYS A 192 0.45 -26.44 3.28
C LYS A 192 -0.31 -26.30 1.97
N ASN A 193 0.41 -26.37 0.86
CA ASN A 193 -0.18 -26.41 -0.48
C ASN A 193 0.59 -27.44 -1.35
N ASN A 194 0.11 -28.67 -1.36
CA ASN A 194 0.68 -29.78 -2.12
C ASN A 194 -0.13 -29.98 -3.40
N ASN A 195 0.30 -29.40 -4.51
CA ASN A 195 -0.29 -29.57 -5.85
C ASN A 195 -1.82 -29.43 -5.94
N GLY A 196 -2.38 -28.51 -5.15
CA GLY A 196 -3.83 -28.23 -5.14
C GLY A 196 -4.57 -28.77 -3.93
N LYS A 197 -3.97 -29.62 -3.10
CA LYS A 197 -4.47 -29.93 -1.75
C LYS A 197 -3.97 -28.85 -0.81
N VAL A 198 -4.83 -27.92 -0.47
CA VAL A 198 -4.52 -26.77 0.37
C VAL A 198 -5.02 -27.03 1.79
N VAL A 199 -4.13 -26.82 2.77
CA VAL A 199 -4.49 -26.76 4.19
C VAL A 199 -4.38 -25.31 4.62
N PHE A 200 -5.53 -24.71 4.91
CA PHE A 200 -5.57 -23.33 5.40
C PHE A 200 -5.31 -23.26 6.91
N ASN A 201 -4.87 -22.12 7.39
CA ASN A 201 -4.79 -21.82 8.82
C ASN A 201 -6.21 -21.78 9.41
N SER A 202 -6.39 -22.37 10.59
CA SER A 202 -7.70 -22.43 11.26
C SER A 202 -8.29 -21.04 11.54
N GLY A 203 -7.49 -20.07 11.98
CA GLY A 203 -7.93 -18.68 12.16
C GLY A 203 -8.41 -18.06 10.85
N PHE A 204 -7.73 -18.35 9.71
CA PHE A 204 -8.17 -17.89 8.40
C PHE A 204 -9.49 -18.53 7.94
N LEU A 205 -9.73 -19.81 8.30
CA LEU A 205 -11.01 -20.46 8.04
C LEU A 205 -12.13 -19.88 8.87
N LEU A 206 -11.88 -19.54 10.14
CA LEU A 206 -12.86 -18.86 11.01
C LEU A 206 -13.22 -17.47 10.45
N LEU A 207 -12.22 -16.71 10.00
CA LEU A 207 -12.47 -15.44 9.31
C LEU A 207 -13.30 -15.64 8.04
N ALA A 208 -13.00 -16.68 7.25
CA ALA A 208 -13.70 -16.99 6.01
C ALA A 208 -15.17 -17.37 6.26
N ASP A 209 -15.43 -18.12 7.33
CA ASP A 209 -16.79 -18.49 7.76
C ASP A 209 -17.56 -17.25 8.24
N HIS A 210 -16.95 -16.45 9.11
CA HIS A 210 -17.55 -15.23 9.67
C HIS A 210 -18.01 -14.24 8.59
N TYR A 211 -17.18 -14.01 7.55
CA TYR A 211 -17.51 -13.14 6.41
C TYR A 211 -18.12 -13.89 5.23
N ASN A 212 -18.36 -15.19 5.37
CA ASN A 212 -18.95 -16.06 4.37
C ASN A 212 -18.26 -15.98 3.00
N PHE A 213 -16.92 -16.01 2.93
CA PHE A 213 -16.19 -16.09 1.69
C PHE A 213 -15.46 -17.43 1.51
N LEU A 214 -15.20 -17.80 0.26
CA LEU A 214 -14.43 -19.00 -0.06
C LEU A 214 -12.94 -18.66 -0.15
N PRO A 215 -12.08 -19.22 0.72
CA PRO A 215 -10.64 -19.03 0.64
C PRO A 215 -10.06 -19.73 -0.59
N ARG A 216 -9.16 -19.07 -1.29
CA ARG A 216 -8.41 -19.59 -2.43
C ARG A 216 -6.93 -19.31 -2.25
N ALA A 217 -6.10 -20.35 -2.43
CA ALA A 217 -4.64 -20.20 -2.43
C ALA A 217 -4.09 -20.11 -3.86
N CYS A 218 -3.05 -19.32 -4.05
CA CYS A 218 -2.33 -19.27 -5.30
C CYS A 218 -1.69 -20.63 -5.60
N ARG A 219 -1.74 -21.06 -6.87
CA ARG A 219 -1.04 -22.28 -7.28
C ARG A 219 0.47 -22.07 -7.15
N PRO A 220 1.20 -22.98 -6.49
CA PRO A 220 2.66 -22.90 -6.38
C PRO A 220 3.32 -22.73 -7.75
N ARG A 221 4.33 -21.89 -7.85
CA ARG A 221 5.12 -21.61 -9.06
C ARG A 221 4.34 -21.07 -10.27
N ARG A 222 3.08 -20.62 -10.09
CA ARG A 222 2.28 -19.95 -11.14
C ARG A 222 1.97 -18.49 -10.74
N ALA A 223 2.96 -17.62 -10.88
CA ALA A 223 2.84 -16.17 -10.62
C ALA A 223 1.70 -15.47 -11.40
N ARG A 224 1.11 -16.14 -12.41
CA ARG A 224 0.08 -15.55 -13.28
C ARG A 224 -1.30 -15.40 -12.65
N THR A 225 -1.58 -16.09 -11.53
CA THR A 225 -2.90 -16.06 -10.87
C THR A 225 -3.14 -14.80 -10.04
N LYS A 226 -2.08 -14.12 -9.58
CA LYS A 226 -2.10 -12.98 -8.66
C LYS A 226 -1.72 -11.64 -9.30
N GLY A 227 -1.65 -11.58 -10.64
CA GLY A 227 -1.12 -10.42 -11.36
C GLY A 227 -1.87 -9.10 -11.18
N LYS A 228 -3.08 -9.09 -10.59
CA LYS A 228 -3.85 -7.88 -10.33
C LYS A 228 -3.29 -7.16 -9.10
N VAL A 229 -3.17 -7.87 -7.97
CA VAL A 229 -2.65 -7.30 -6.72
C VAL A 229 -1.14 -7.03 -6.76
N GLU A 230 -0.33 -7.91 -7.37
CA GLU A 230 1.10 -7.66 -7.57
C GLU A 230 1.35 -6.33 -8.30
N ARG A 231 0.49 -6.02 -9.27
CA ARG A 231 0.54 -4.72 -9.96
C ARG A 231 0.21 -3.57 -9.02
N MET A 232 -0.72 -3.74 -8.07
CA MET A 232 -1.08 -2.70 -7.11
C MET A 232 0.01 -2.50 -6.05
N VAL A 233 0.63 -3.57 -5.55
CA VAL A 233 1.83 -3.48 -4.69
C VAL A 233 2.92 -2.66 -5.38
N LYS A 234 3.20 -2.96 -6.65
CA LYS A 234 4.18 -2.19 -7.44
C LYS A 234 3.72 -0.74 -7.66
N TYR A 235 2.45 -0.52 -7.94
CA TYR A 235 1.86 0.81 -8.16
C TYR A 235 2.02 1.69 -6.92
N LEU A 236 1.78 1.15 -5.72
CA LEU A 236 1.99 1.85 -4.44
C LEU A 236 3.47 2.22 -4.23
N LYS A 237 4.38 1.27 -4.44
CA LYS A 237 5.82 1.53 -4.33
C LYS A 237 6.29 2.63 -5.28
N GLU A 238 5.79 2.66 -6.51
CA GLU A 238 6.23 3.59 -7.55
C GLU A 238 5.47 4.93 -7.56
N ASN A 239 4.32 5.05 -6.86
CA ASN A 239 3.50 6.28 -6.88
C ASN A 239 3.32 6.91 -5.51
N PHE A 240 3.05 6.14 -4.47
CA PHE A 240 2.83 6.64 -3.11
C PHE A 240 4.14 6.72 -2.34
N PHE A 241 4.79 5.59 -2.05
CA PHE A 241 5.98 5.55 -1.18
C PHE A 241 7.23 6.22 -1.75
N VAL A 242 7.23 6.54 -3.04
CA VAL A 242 8.28 7.37 -3.65
C VAL A 242 8.11 8.84 -3.27
N ARG A 243 6.87 9.32 -3.09
CA ARG A 243 6.55 10.70 -2.73
C ARG A 243 6.56 10.91 -1.22
N TYR A 244 5.94 9.98 -0.48
CA TYR A 244 5.74 10.05 0.96
C TYR A 244 6.71 9.09 1.65
N ARG A 245 7.69 9.63 2.35
CA ARG A 245 8.78 8.84 2.97
C ARG A 245 8.92 9.08 4.46
N ARG A 246 8.20 10.04 5.03
CA ARG A 246 8.24 10.41 6.44
C ARG A 246 6.84 10.45 7.01
N PHE A 247 6.66 9.78 8.13
CA PHE A 247 5.39 9.65 8.80
C PHE A 247 5.59 9.76 10.32
N ASP A 248 4.58 10.29 11.02
CA ASP A 248 4.63 10.45 12.47
C ASP A 248 4.31 9.14 13.21
N SER A 249 3.47 8.29 12.61
CA SER A 249 3.03 7.01 13.18
C SER A 249 2.48 6.08 12.11
N PHE A 250 2.22 4.80 12.43
CA PHE A 250 1.49 3.88 11.54
C PHE A 250 0.06 4.35 11.24
N THR A 251 -0.59 4.99 12.20
CA THR A 251 -1.91 5.62 11.98
C THR A 251 -1.82 6.69 10.91
N HIS A 252 -0.80 7.55 10.96
CA HIS A 252 -0.56 8.58 9.94
C HIS A 252 -0.27 7.97 8.56
N VAL A 253 0.50 6.86 8.48
CA VAL A 253 0.70 6.14 7.21
C VAL A 253 -0.65 5.71 6.62
N ASN A 254 -1.51 5.08 7.42
CA ASN A 254 -2.81 4.58 6.97
C ASN A 254 -3.74 5.72 6.53
N GLN A 255 -3.83 6.81 7.28
CA GLN A 255 -4.62 7.99 6.91
C GLN A 255 -4.16 8.61 5.58
N GLN A 256 -2.86 8.78 5.39
CA GLN A 256 -2.33 9.29 4.13
C GLN A 256 -2.56 8.34 2.94
N LEU A 257 -2.50 7.02 3.18
CA LEU A 257 -2.83 6.01 2.16
C LEU A 257 -4.29 6.11 1.74
N GLU A 258 -5.22 6.18 2.68
CA GLU A 258 -6.66 6.30 2.42
C GLU A 258 -6.96 7.58 1.63
N GLN A 259 -6.42 8.72 2.04
CA GLN A 259 -6.61 9.98 1.35
C GLN A 259 -6.05 9.94 -0.07
N TRP A 260 -4.82 9.42 -0.25
CA TRP A 260 -4.21 9.31 -1.58
C TRP A 260 -4.97 8.35 -2.49
N ILE A 261 -5.52 7.26 -1.96
CA ILE A 261 -6.36 6.32 -2.72
C ILE A 261 -7.60 7.05 -3.24
N ALA A 262 -8.30 7.78 -2.38
CA ALA A 262 -9.51 8.52 -2.73
C ALA A 262 -9.23 9.66 -3.74
N ASP A 263 -8.13 10.39 -3.58
CA ASP A 263 -7.83 11.57 -4.39
C ASP A 263 -7.18 11.25 -5.73
N GLU A 264 -6.32 10.25 -5.79
CA GLU A 264 -5.55 9.93 -6.99
C GLU A 264 -5.81 8.53 -7.54
N ALA A 265 -5.78 7.50 -6.68
CA ALA A 265 -5.76 6.13 -7.18
C ALA A 265 -7.12 5.67 -7.70
N ASP A 266 -8.21 6.01 -7.04
CA ASP A 266 -9.57 5.66 -7.46
C ASP A 266 -10.04 6.48 -8.67
N LYS A 267 -9.49 7.68 -8.86
CA LYS A 267 -9.78 8.58 -10.00
C LYS A 267 -8.90 8.35 -11.23
N ARG A 268 -7.89 7.44 -11.15
CA ARG A 268 -7.03 7.15 -12.30
C ARG A 268 -7.78 6.42 -13.40
N GLU A 269 -7.61 6.82 -14.65
CA GLU A 269 -8.16 6.09 -15.78
C GLU A 269 -7.47 4.74 -15.98
N LEU A 270 -8.24 3.67 -16.03
CA LEU A 270 -7.78 2.33 -16.38
C LEU A 270 -7.72 2.19 -17.91
N ARG A 271 -6.53 2.26 -18.49
CA ARG A 271 -6.30 2.23 -19.93
C ARG A 271 -7.05 1.13 -20.69
N GLN A 272 -7.30 0.01 -20.03
CA GLN A 272 -7.98 -1.14 -20.66
C GLN A 272 -9.48 -0.90 -20.80
N PHE A 273 -10.09 -0.18 -19.85
CA PHE A 273 -11.54 0.00 -19.76
C PHE A 273 -11.98 1.41 -20.09
N LYS A 274 -11.08 2.37 -20.11
CA LYS A 274 -11.33 3.82 -20.22
C LYS A 274 -12.28 4.35 -19.13
N GLU A 275 -12.30 3.68 -18.01
CA GLU A 275 -13.09 4.00 -16.82
C GLU A 275 -12.16 4.10 -15.60
N THR A 276 -12.62 4.73 -14.53
CA THR A 276 -11.92 4.80 -13.26
C THR A 276 -12.29 3.61 -12.36
N PRO A 277 -11.43 3.23 -11.38
CA PRO A 277 -11.80 2.25 -10.36
C PRO A 277 -13.08 2.61 -9.62
N GLU A 278 -13.29 3.88 -9.32
CA GLU A 278 -14.49 4.40 -8.65
C GLU A 278 -15.76 4.16 -9.49
N GLN A 279 -15.75 4.51 -10.78
CA GLN A 279 -16.87 4.25 -11.68
C GLN A 279 -17.22 2.77 -11.79
N ARG A 280 -16.20 1.91 -11.90
CA ARG A 280 -16.41 0.46 -11.96
C ARG A 280 -16.87 -0.11 -10.63
N PHE A 281 -16.43 0.48 -9.51
CA PHE A 281 -16.84 0.04 -8.19
C PHE A 281 -18.33 0.30 -7.93
N ALA A 282 -18.91 1.36 -8.45
CA ALA A 282 -20.34 1.61 -8.36
C ALA A 282 -21.19 0.42 -8.88
N LEU A 283 -20.72 -0.24 -9.97
CA LEU A 283 -21.34 -1.46 -10.46
C LEU A 283 -21.01 -2.69 -9.61
N GLU A 284 -19.80 -2.78 -9.05
CA GLU A 284 -19.36 -3.93 -8.23
C GLU A 284 -20.02 -3.94 -6.87
N GLN A 285 -20.29 -2.77 -6.29
CA GLN A 285 -20.87 -2.61 -4.95
C GLN A 285 -22.22 -3.32 -4.78
N GLU A 286 -23.07 -3.29 -5.80
CA GLU A 286 -24.37 -3.97 -5.81
C GLU A 286 -24.26 -5.51 -5.74
N HIS A 287 -23.08 -6.05 -6.08
CA HIS A 287 -22.81 -7.50 -6.09
C HIS A 287 -22.01 -7.97 -4.86
N LEU A 288 -21.66 -7.06 -3.97
CA LEU A 288 -21.02 -7.42 -2.70
C LEU A 288 -22.09 -7.96 -1.74
N ARG A 289 -21.70 -8.93 -0.93
CA ARG A 289 -22.55 -9.47 0.13
C ARG A 289 -22.50 -8.54 1.35
N PRO A 290 -23.59 -8.48 2.13
CA PRO A 290 -23.61 -7.64 3.32
C PRO A 290 -22.55 -8.05 4.32
N LEU A 291 -22.08 -7.08 5.11
CA LEU A 291 -21.19 -7.32 6.24
C LEU A 291 -21.95 -8.03 7.37
N PRO A 292 -21.26 -8.83 8.19
CA PRO A 292 -21.84 -9.33 9.44
C PRO A 292 -22.08 -8.17 10.42
N ASP A 293 -22.99 -8.40 11.39
CA ASP A 293 -23.34 -7.39 12.40
C ASP A 293 -22.19 -7.01 13.31
N THR A 294 -21.26 -7.93 13.52
CA THR A 294 -20.05 -7.73 14.34
C THR A 294 -18.81 -8.04 13.53
N ASP A 295 -17.73 -7.33 13.81
CA ASP A 295 -16.46 -7.62 13.17
C ASP A 295 -15.79 -8.84 13.78
N PHE A 296 -14.99 -9.52 12.96
CA PHE A 296 -14.12 -10.60 13.43
C PHE A 296 -13.05 -10.04 14.37
N ASP A 297 -12.87 -10.68 15.52
CA ASP A 297 -11.81 -10.30 16.46
C ASP A 297 -10.45 -10.79 15.97
N THR A 298 -9.60 -9.83 15.60
CA THR A 298 -8.26 -10.03 15.06
C THR A 298 -7.17 -9.96 16.13
N SER A 299 -7.55 -9.96 17.42
CA SER A 299 -6.61 -9.90 18.54
C SER A 299 -5.75 -11.16 18.64
N TYR A 300 -4.53 -11.00 19.13
CA TYR A 300 -3.71 -12.14 19.56
C TYR A 300 -4.39 -12.82 20.75
N PHE A 301 -4.53 -14.12 20.69
CA PHE A 301 -5.13 -14.94 21.74
C PHE A 301 -4.05 -15.76 22.46
N ASP A 302 -4.08 -15.77 23.79
CA ASP A 302 -3.23 -16.63 24.60
C ASP A 302 -3.94 -16.98 25.93
N ILE A 303 -3.40 -17.97 26.66
CA ILE A 303 -3.87 -18.36 28.00
C ILE A 303 -2.75 -18.07 29.00
N ARG A 304 -3.10 -17.43 30.12
CA ARG A 304 -2.17 -17.12 31.21
C ARG A 304 -2.74 -17.66 32.54
N HIS A 305 -1.85 -17.97 33.45
CA HIS A 305 -2.23 -18.27 34.81
C HIS A 305 -2.06 -17.01 35.67
N VAL A 306 -3.06 -16.74 36.51
CA VAL A 306 -3.00 -15.63 37.46
C VAL A 306 -2.09 -16.06 38.61
N SER A 307 -1.09 -15.25 38.89
CA SER A 307 -0.19 -15.47 40.06
C SER A 307 -0.92 -15.21 41.39
N TRP A 308 -0.34 -15.68 42.47
CA TRP A 308 -0.93 -15.52 43.81
C TRP A 308 -0.95 -14.06 44.31
N ASP A 309 -0.21 -13.18 43.65
CA ASP A 309 -0.21 -11.74 43.87
C ASP A 309 -1.20 -10.98 42.93
N SER A 310 -2.15 -11.69 42.32
CA SER A 310 -3.18 -11.16 41.43
C SER A 310 -2.68 -10.47 40.16
N TYR A 311 -1.63 -11.01 39.53
CA TYR A 311 -1.10 -10.52 38.28
C TYR A 311 -1.01 -11.62 37.22
N ILE A 312 -1.04 -11.21 35.97
CA ILE A 312 -0.57 -11.99 34.82
C ILE A 312 0.64 -11.31 34.21
N GLU A 313 1.52 -12.11 33.60
CA GLU A 313 2.70 -11.61 32.90
C GLU A 313 2.49 -11.65 31.39
N VAL A 314 2.70 -10.51 30.71
CA VAL A 314 2.61 -10.36 29.27
C VAL A 314 3.76 -9.46 28.80
N GLY A 315 4.62 -9.98 27.90
CA GLY A 315 5.74 -9.22 27.33
C GLY A 315 6.75 -8.70 28.37
N GLY A 316 6.95 -9.42 29.50
CA GLY A 316 7.84 -9.01 30.59
C GLY A 316 7.23 -7.94 31.52
N ASN A 317 5.96 -7.59 31.34
CA ASN A 317 5.21 -6.65 32.19
C ASN A 317 4.12 -7.39 32.97
N ARG A 318 3.74 -6.85 34.14
CA ARG A 318 2.70 -7.42 34.98
C ARG A 318 1.44 -6.56 34.97
N TYR A 319 0.30 -7.22 34.83
CA TYR A 319 -1.02 -6.61 34.75
C TYR A 319 -1.94 -7.19 35.79
N SER A 320 -2.54 -6.35 36.63
CA SER A 320 -3.40 -6.81 37.72
C SER A 320 -4.71 -7.40 37.24
N VAL A 321 -5.18 -8.41 37.95
CA VAL A 321 -6.45 -9.11 37.71
C VAL A 321 -7.18 -9.19 39.05
N PRO A 322 -8.52 -9.25 39.10
CA PRO A 322 -9.27 -9.45 40.33
C PRO A 322 -8.74 -10.64 41.13
N GLU A 323 -8.55 -10.47 42.45
CA GLU A 323 -7.95 -11.47 43.37
C GLU A 323 -8.67 -12.82 43.37
N ALA A 324 -10.01 -12.81 43.18
CA ALA A 324 -10.80 -14.01 43.10
C ALA A 324 -10.35 -15.00 42.00
N LEU A 325 -9.48 -14.57 41.10
CA LEU A 325 -8.92 -15.37 39.99
C LEU A 325 -7.51 -15.89 40.28
N CYS A 326 -6.93 -15.64 41.44
CA CYS A 326 -5.62 -16.15 41.82
C CYS A 326 -5.52 -17.67 41.62
N GLY A 327 -4.43 -18.11 40.98
CA GLY A 327 -4.19 -19.54 40.67
C GLY A 327 -5.04 -20.09 39.50
N GLN A 328 -5.95 -19.32 38.94
CA GLN A 328 -6.80 -19.78 37.84
C GLN A 328 -6.23 -19.42 36.47
N PRO A 329 -6.55 -20.18 35.40
CA PRO A 329 -6.26 -19.82 34.05
C PRO A 329 -7.24 -18.74 33.58
N VAL A 330 -6.72 -17.75 32.84
CA VAL A 330 -7.48 -16.71 32.18
C VAL A 330 -7.09 -16.64 30.70
N SER A 331 -8.04 -16.34 29.84
CA SER A 331 -7.74 -16.08 28.44
C SER A 331 -7.47 -14.59 28.25
N ILE A 332 -6.46 -14.29 27.45
CA ILE A 332 -6.09 -12.92 27.12
C ILE A 332 -6.25 -12.67 25.63
N ARG A 333 -6.66 -11.45 25.30
CA ARG A 333 -6.73 -10.95 23.94
C ARG A 333 -5.97 -9.62 23.87
N ILE A 334 -5.03 -9.54 22.95
CA ILE A 334 -4.22 -8.34 22.72
C ILE A 334 -4.62 -7.78 21.37
N SER A 335 -5.25 -6.60 21.36
CA SER A 335 -5.60 -5.92 20.13
C SER A 335 -4.35 -5.37 19.42
N LEU A 336 -4.47 -5.06 18.14
CA LEU A 336 -3.40 -4.44 17.35
C LEU A 336 -3.12 -2.98 17.77
N ASP A 337 -4.01 -2.40 18.58
CA ASP A 337 -3.86 -1.06 19.16
C ASP A 337 -3.30 -1.09 20.60
N ASP A 338 -2.63 -2.20 20.98
CA ASP A 338 -1.99 -2.41 22.28
C ASP A 338 -2.96 -2.41 23.49
N GLU A 339 -4.21 -2.83 23.28
CA GLU A 339 -5.16 -3.08 24.36
C GLU A 339 -5.13 -4.55 24.78
N LEU A 340 -4.85 -4.81 26.06
CA LEU A 340 -4.89 -6.13 26.67
C LEU A 340 -6.25 -6.32 27.37
N ARG A 341 -7.05 -7.25 26.88
CA ARG A 341 -8.33 -7.66 27.47
C ARG A 341 -8.19 -9.05 28.09
N ILE A 342 -8.60 -9.20 29.34
CA ILE A 342 -8.48 -10.43 30.11
C ILE A 342 -9.86 -10.97 30.40
N TYR A 343 -10.06 -12.25 30.11
CA TYR A 343 -11.36 -12.92 30.26
C TYR A 343 -11.26 -14.14 31.16
N SER A 344 -12.25 -14.33 32.01
CA SER A 344 -12.50 -15.56 32.74
C SER A 344 -13.89 -16.09 32.38
N ASN A 345 -13.99 -17.34 31.93
CA ASN A 345 -15.24 -17.96 31.47
C ASN A 345 -16.02 -17.04 30.49
N GLU A 346 -15.32 -16.52 29.45
CA GLU A 346 -15.83 -15.61 28.42
C GLU A 346 -16.29 -14.23 28.91
N LYS A 347 -16.23 -13.96 30.23
CA LYS A 347 -16.54 -12.65 30.81
C LYS A 347 -15.28 -11.79 30.86
N LEU A 348 -15.35 -10.56 30.37
CA LEU A 348 -14.29 -9.57 30.52
C LEU A 348 -14.13 -9.21 31.99
N VAL A 349 -12.93 -9.43 32.55
CA VAL A 349 -12.63 -9.23 33.97
C VAL A 349 -11.64 -8.08 34.21
N ALA A 350 -10.78 -7.77 33.23
CA ALA A 350 -9.89 -6.63 33.29
C ALA A 350 -9.51 -6.17 31.87
N SER A 351 -9.21 -4.88 31.74
CA SER A 351 -8.64 -4.28 30.52
C SER A 351 -7.48 -3.37 30.92
N HIS A 352 -6.37 -3.46 30.16
CA HIS A 352 -5.18 -2.66 30.37
C HIS A 352 -4.64 -2.20 29.01
N ARG A 353 -3.85 -1.14 29.02
CA ARG A 353 -3.03 -0.79 27.86
C ARG A 353 -1.65 -1.42 27.99
N LEU A 354 -1.12 -2.03 26.93
CA LEU A 354 0.21 -2.61 26.95
C LEU A 354 1.28 -1.55 27.26
N CYS A 355 2.17 -1.86 28.16
CA CYS A 355 3.30 -1.02 28.52
C CYS A 355 4.42 -1.20 27.49
N SER A 356 4.96 -0.10 26.96
CA SER A 356 6.08 -0.14 26.01
C SER A 356 7.43 -0.40 26.67
N ALA A 357 7.54 -0.15 28.00
CA ALA A 357 8.74 -0.44 28.79
C ALA A 357 8.74 -1.90 29.26
N SER A 358 9.92 -2.52 29.38
CA SER A 358 10.07 -3.83 30.03
C SER A 358 10.08 -3.67 31.57
N SER A 359 9.53 -4.66 32.28
CA SER A 359 9.47 -4.72 33.74
C SER A 359 8.56 -3.68 34.41
N GLY A 360 7.51 -3.26 33.68
CA GLY A 360 6.47 -2.38 34.21
C GLY A 360 5.39 -3.17 34.98
N TRP A 361 4.74 -2.47 35.93
CA TRP A 361 3.58 -2.97 36.66
C TRP A 361 2.39 -2.06 36.37
N GLN A 362 1.30 -2.64 35.91
CA GLN A 362 0.03 -1.92 35.74
C GLN A 362 -0.98 -2.49 36.74
N THR A 363 -1.30 -1.69 37.71
CA THR A 363 -2.16 -2.07 38.83
C THR A 363 -3.43 -1.26 38.81
N VAL A 364 -4.55 -1.94 38.79
CA VAL A 364 -5.87 -1.36 39.06
C VAL A 364 -6.12 -1.56 40.58
N PRO A 365 -6.26 -0.50 41.38
CA PRO A 365 -6.36 -0.60 42.84
C PRO A 365 -7.49 -1.50 43.31
N GLU A 366 -8.61 -1.49 42.58
CA GLU A 366 -9.79 -2.29 42.92
C GLU A 366 -9.55 -3.79 42.85
N HIS A 367 -8.58 -4.25 42.03
CA HIS A 367 -8.22 -5.67 41.96
C HIS A 367 -7.57 -6.21 43.22
N HIS A 368 -6.91 -5.36 44.00
CA HIS A 368 -6.17 -5.73 45.21
C HIS A 368 -6.84 -5.26 46.50
N ALA A 369 -7.93 -4.49 46.40
CA ALA A 369 -8.60 -3.94 47.58
C ALA A 369 -8.93 -5.01 48.68
N PRO A 370 -9.47 -6.20 48.30
CA PRO A 370 -9.73 -7.25 49.28
C PRO A 370 -8.46 -7.88 49.84
N LEU A 371 -7.39 -8.02 49.09
CA LEU A 371 -6.09 -8.50 49.57
C LEU A 371 -5.54 -7.58 50.64
N TRP A 372 -5.60 -6.27 50.45
CA TRP A 372 -5.15 -5.29 51.42
C TRP A 372 -5.99 -5.31 52.69
N GLN A 373 -7.32 -5.56 52.59
CA GLN A 373 -8.17 -5.71 53.76
C GLN A 373 -7.80 -6.93 54.62
N GLN A 374 -7.33 -8.02 53.99
CA GLN A 374 -6.88 -9.21 54.71
C GLN A 374 -5.50 -9.01 55.35
N VAL A 375 -4.60 -8.22 54.73
CA VAL A 375 -3.23 -7.98 55.24
C VAL A 375 -3.19 -6.80 56.22
N SER A 376 -4.14 -5.86 56.13
CA SER A 376 -4.15 -4.63 56.94
C SER A 376 -4.85 -4.77 58.30
N GLN A 377 -4.92 -5.97 58.89
CA GLN A 377 -5.07 -6.04 60.34
C GLN A 377 -3.74 -5.61 61.02
N VAL A 378 -3.43 -4.32 60.92
CA VAL A 378 -2.43 -3.68 61.75
C VAL A 378 -3.01 -3.70 63.18
N GLU A 379 -2.58 -4.64 64.03
CA GLU A 379 -2.82 -4.54 65.45
C GLU A 379 -2.12 -3.27 65.93
N HIS A 380 -2.90 -2.24 66.20
CA HIS A 380 -2.44 -1.11 67.02
C HIS A 380 -2.21 -1.62 68.46
N ARG A 381 -1.02 -2.05 68.75
CA ARG A 381 -0.62 -2.27 70.12
C ARG A 381 -0.28 -0.93 70.76
N PRO A 382 -0.95 -0.52 71.84
CA PRO A 382 -0.58 0.69 72.57
C PRO A 382 0.87 0.57 73.00
N LEU A 383 1.62 1.66 73.00
CA LEU A 383 3.02 1.71 73.42
C LEU A 383 3.25 1.10 74.87
N SER A 384 2.23 1.14 75.69
CA SER A 384 2.25 0.46 77.06
C SER A 384 2.45 -1.05 76.96
N ALA A 385 2.15 -1.71 75.82
CA ALA A 385 2.43 -3.14 75.66
C ALA A 385 3.93 -3.46 75.50
N TYR A 386 4.76 -2.45 75.32
CA TYR A 386 6.23 -2.56 75.22
C TYR A 386 6.95 -2.11 76.53
N GLU A 387 6.23 -1.50 77.47
CA GLU A 387 6.78 -1.11 78.75
C GLU A 387 7.01 -2.30 79.73
N GLU A 388 6.38 -3.46 79.43
CA GLU A 388 6.62 -4.69 80.19
C GLU A 388 7.90 -5.47 79.78
N LEU A 389 8.64 -4.97 78.77
CA LEU A 389 9.84 -5.57 78.21
C LEU A 389 11.12 -4.80 78.58
N LEU A 390 10.97 -3.73 79.35
CA LEU A 390 12.08 -2.98 80.03
C LEU A 390 12.11 -3.23 81.49
#